data_c2cf066606cc8849d3ac5ed8e0b2664f
#
_entry.id   c2cf066606cc8849d3ac5ed8e0b2664f
#
_cell.length_a   1.000
_cell.length_b   1.000
_cell.length_c   1.000
_cell.angle_alpha   90.00
_cell.angle_beta   90.00
_cell.angle_gamma   90.00
#
_symmetry.space_group_name_H-M   'P 1'
#
loop_
_entity.id
_entity.type
_entity.pdbx_description
1 polymer ?
#
loop_
_entity_poly.entity_id
_entity_poly.type
_entity_poly.pdbx_seq_one_letter_code
_entity_poly.pdbx_strand_id
1 'polypeptide(L)'
;MPLRKTIPLLANLAILLATQLPAMAQEPVRVLATGVFATALESLAAPFEVARGIKIQMSIGNAGEVAARVAAGEPADLVMTSSAGIKALAKQNAVVADEVVIGKMRLGVAIRTGAATPDLSSAETLKALLLSADKIAYIDPNGGGTAGPAFEKILVSLGVADAVHAKAVLGKTGKEIVTAVASGNATIGMTQASELVGANGVAFAGYLPDTQNLTTVYSAALATRSNNPKAASAFLEFVTSPIGTDQFRRAGWDIER
;
A
#
# COMPACT_ATOMS: atom_id res chain seq x y z
N MET A 1 -61.24 -24.37 -67.62
CA MET A 1 -60.37 -23.25 -67.28
C MET A 1 -60.38 -23.10 -65.76
N PRO A 2 -59.35 -23.55 -65.01
CA PRO A 2 -59.40 -23.44 -63.55
C PRO A 2 -58.60 -22.21 -63.07
N LEU A 3 -59.22 -21.43 -62.19
CA LEU A 3 -58.63 -20.28 -61.49
C LEU A 3 -57.49 -20.74 -60.50
N ARG A 4 -56.31 -20.20 -60.69
CA ARG A 4 -55.21 -20.32 -59.70
C ARG A 4 -55.43 -19.34 -58.56
N LYS A 5 -55.61 -19.90 -57.39
CA LYS A 5 -55.57 -19.11 -56.14
C LYS A 5 -54.10 -18.88 -55.71
N THR A 6 -53.67 -17.65 -55.71
CA THR A 6 -52.40 -17.23 -55.11
C THR A 6 -52.58 -16.99 -53.65
N ILE A 7 -51.80 -17.71 -52.82
CA ILE A 7 -51.74 -17.52 -51.38
C ILE A 7 -50.57 -16.55 -51.10
N PRO A 8 -50.76 -15.42 -50.38
CA PRO A 8 -49.67 -14.56 -49.99
C PRO A 8 -48.91 -15.17 -48.80
N LEU A 9 -47.61 -15.36 -48.98
CA LEU A 9 -46.67 -15.81 -47.93
C LEU A 9 -46.36 -14.61 -47.00
N LEU A 10 -47.06 -14.58 -45.86
CA LEU A 10 -46.74 -13.63 -44.80
C LEU A 10 -45.48 -14.11 -44.05
N ALA A 11 -44.36 -13.48 -44.36
CA ALA A 11 -43.09 -13.66 -43.62
C ALA A 11 -43.21 -13.00 -42.27
N ASN A 12 -43.35 -13.78 -41.22
CA ASN A 12 -43.24 -13.34 -39.82
C ASN A 12 -41.77 -13.02 -39.51
N LEU A 13 -41.39 -11.74 -39.60
CA LEU A 13 -40.10 -11.23 -39.10
C LEU A 13 -40.24 -11.01 -37.60
N ALA A 14 -39.96 -12.04 -36.80
CA ALA A 14 -39.84 -11.92 -35.36
C ALA A 14 -38.52 -11.14 -35.04
N ILE A 15 -38.66 -9.86 -34.80
CA ILE A 15 -37.55 -9.03 -34.26
C ILE A 15 -37.35 -9.46 -32.83
N LEU A 16 -36.28 -10.25 -32.55
CA LEU A 16 -35.77 -10.47 -31.20
C LEU A 16 -35.19 -9.15 -30.69
N LEU A 17 -35.98 -8.36 -29.96
CA LEU A 17 -35.47 -7.30 -29.12
C LEU A 17 -34.74 -7.99 -27.98
N ALA A 18 -33.44 -8.22 -28.10
CA ALA A 18 -32.58 -8.52 -26.99
C ALA A 18 -32.58 -7.28 -26.08
N THR A 19 -33.38 -7.27 -25.05
CA THR A 19 -33.32 -6.30 -23.97
C THR A 19 -31.96 -6.50 -23.29
N GLN A 20 -30.98 -5.70 -23.69
CA GLN A 20 -29.75 -5.55 -22.93
C GLN A 20 -30.14 -4.92 -21.61
N LEU A 21 -30.31 -5.76 -20.58
CA LEU A 21 -30.35 -5.29 -19.20
C LEU A 21 -29.05 -4.48 -18.98
N PRO A 22 -29.12 -3.23 -18.50
CA PRO A 22 -27.92 -2.51 -18.16
C PRO A 22 -27.14 -3.37 -17.18
N ALA A 23 -25.89 -3.69 -17.52
CA ALA A 23 -25.00 -4.37 -16.60
C ALA A 23 -24.94 -3.48 -15.37
N MET A 24 -25.55 -3.93 -14.27
CA MET A 24 -25.45 -3.25 -12.97
C MET A 24 -23.97 -3.09 -12.71
N ALA A 25 -23.47 -1.85 -12.65
CA ALA A 25 -22.08 -1.59 -12.33
C ALA A 25 -21.81 -2.26 -10.97
N GLN A 26 -20.86 -3.18 -10.95
CA GLN A 26 -20.49 -3.84 -9.70
C GLN A 26 -19.98 -2.80 -8.71
N GLU A 27 -20.44 -2.85 -7.47
CA GLU A 27 -19.93 -1.99 -6.39
C GLU A 27 -18.40 -2.11 -6.29
N PRO A 28 -17.69 -0.99 -6.14
CA PRO A 28 -16.24 -1.02 -6.03
C PRO A 28 -15.79 -1.76 -4.76
N VAL A 29 -14.65 -2.41 -4.81
CA VAL A 29 -13.98 -2.94 -3.62
C VAL A 29 -13.31 -1.79 -2.88
N ARG A 30 -13.72 -1.56 -1.65
CA ARG A 30 -13.14 -0.53 -0.77
C ARG A 30 -11.97 -1.12 0.00
N VAL A 31 -10.79 -0.64 -0.31
CA VAL A 31 -9.53 -1.06 0.32
C VAL A 31 -9.06 0.04 1.27
N LEU A 32 -8.99 -0.28 2.55
CA LEU A 32 -8.41 0.60 3.56
C LEU A 32 -7.01 0.10 3.90
N ALA A 33 -5.98 0.86 3.50
CA ALA A 33 -4.61 0.38 3.56
C ALA A 33 -3.64 1.41 4.16
N THR A 34 -2.53 0.93 4.69
CA THR A 34 -1.41 1.79 5.10
C THR A 34 -0.59 2.23 3.89
N GLY A 35 0.10 3.38 4.00
CA GLY A 35 0.85 4.04 2.92
C GLY A 35 1.84 3.12 2.20
N VAL A 36 2.42 2.18 2.93
CA VAL A 36 3.39 1.21 2.37
C VAL A 36 2.82 0.39 1.20
N PHE A 37 1.50 0.19 1.14
CA PHE A 37 0.82 -0.54 0.07
C PHE A 37 0.53 0.31 -1.17
N ALA A 38 0.51 1.64 -1.04
CA ALA A 38 -0.06 2.54 -2.04
C ALA A 38 0.50 2.31 -3.45
N THR A 39 1.82 2.36 -3.63
CA THR A 39 2.49 2.23 -4.94
C THR A 39 2.14 0.92 -5.65
N ALA A 40 2.17 -0.21 -4.91
CA ALA A 40 1.86 -1.51 -5.49
C ALA A 40 0.36 -1.64 -5.82
N LEU A 41 -0.53 -1.19 -4.93
CA LEU A 41 -1.98 -1.25 -5.15
C LEU A 41 -2.43 -0.34 -6.30
N GLU A 42 -1.86 0.86 -6.43
CA GLU A 42 -2.13 1.76 -7.57
C GLU A 42 -1.78 1.10 -8.90
N SER A 43 -0.67 0.36 -8.95
CA SER A 43 -0.25 -0.40 -10.13
C SER A 43 -1.16 -1.59 -10.45
N LEU A 44 -1.92 -2.10 -9.48
CA LEU A 44 -2.79 -3.27 -9.62
C LEU A 44 -4.26 -2.92 -9.87
N ALA A 45 -4.71 -1.72 -9.50
CA ALA A 45 -6.12 -1.34 -9.58
C ALA A 45 -6.66 -1.41 -11.02
N ALA A 46 -6.02 -0.75 -11.97
CA ALA A 46 -6.45 -0.74 -13.37
C ALA A 46 -6.36 -2.13 -14.03
N PRO A 47 -5.28 -2.92 -13.89
CA PRO A 47 -5.24 -4.31 -14.36
C PRO A 47 -6.35 -5.19 -13.79
N PHE A 48 -6.69 -5.05 -12.51
CA PHE A 48 -7.79 -5.79 -11.91
C PHE A 48 -9.15 -5.37 -12.49
N GLU A 49 -9.39 -4.06 -12.65
CA GLU A 49 -10.61 -3.54 -13.26
C GLU A 49 -10.79 -4.08 -14.67
N VAL A 50 -9.72 -4.09 -15.48
CA VAL A 50 -9.76 -4.68 -16.85
C VAL A 50 -10.07 -6.17 -16.79
N ALA A 51 -9.48 -6.92 -15.85
CA ALA A 51 -9.64 -8.37 -15.76
C ALA A 51 -11.01 -8.80 -15.20
N ARG A 52 -11.64 -8.00 -14.35
CA ARG A 52 -12.83 -8.38 -13.57
C ARG A 52 -14.02 -7.45 -13.70
N GLY A 53 -13.86 -6.28 -14.30
CA GLY A 53 -14.92 -5.25 -14.40
C GLY A 53 -15.24 -4.58 -13.07
N ILE A 54 -14.39 -4.72 -12.05
CA ILE A 54 -14.63 -4.24 -10.68
C ILE A 54 -13.61 -3.16 -10.34
N LYS A 55 -14.08 -1.98 -9.95
CA LYS A 55 -13.22 -0.87 -9.52
C LYS A 55 -12.67 -1.10 -8.12
N ILE A 56 -11.45 -0.60 -7.90
CA ILE A 56 -10.84 -0.54 -6.57
C ILE A 56 -10.87 0.90 -6.08
N GLN A 57 -11.49 1.10 -4.94
CA GLN A 57 -11.50 2.37 -4.22
C GLN A 57 -10.54 2.28 -3.04
N MET A 58 -9.38 2.92 -3.15
CA MET A 58 -8.36 2.92 -2.10
C MET A 58 -8.51 4.10 -1.17
N SER A 59 -8.29 3.86 0.11
CA SER A 59 -8.23 4.86 1.16
C SER A 59 -6.98 4.59 1.99
N ILE A 60 -6.05 5.55 1.98
CA ILE A 60 -4.72 5.37 2.55
C ILE A 60 -4.58 6.18 3.84
N GLY A 61 -3.89 5.61 4.81
CA GLY A 61 -3.53 6.26 6.07
C GLY A 61 -2.27 5.64 6.68
N ASN A 62 -1.87 6.07 7.87
CA ASN A 62 -0.88 5.32 8.65
C ASN A 62 -1.56 4.17 9.44
N ALA A 63 -0.77 3.33 10.11
CA ALA A 63 -1.32 2.14 10.79
C ALA A 63 -2.32 2.50 11.90
N GLY A 64 -2.08 3.56 12.65
CA GLY A 64 -2.98 4.06 13.69
C GLY A 64 -4.27 4.64 13.12
N GLU A 65 -4.17 5.41 12.03
CA GLU A 65 -5.33 5.95 11.31
C GLU A 65 -6.20 4.83 10.73
N VAL A 66 -5.59 3.83 10.07
CA VAL A 66 -6.31 2.66 9.56
C VAL A 66 -7.05 1.95 10.69
N ALA A 67 -6.38 1.70 11.82
CA ALA A 67 -7.01 1.06 12.98
C ALA A 67 -8.17 1.89 13.54
N ALA A 68 -8.00 3.21 13.69
CA ALA A 68 -9.03 4.11 14.20
C ALA A 68 -10.26 4.18 13.27
N ARG A 69 -10.05 4.24 11.96
CA ARG A 69 -11.11 4.29 10.95
C ARG A 69 -11.91 2.99 10.90
N VAL A 70 -11.23 1.84 10.98
CA VAL A 70 -11.89 0.53 11.07
C VAL A 70 -12.71 0.44 12.37
N ALA A 71 -12.15 0.87 13.51
CA ALA A 71 -12.84 0.88 14.79
C ALA A 71 -14.07 1.82 14.79
N ALA A 72 -13.99 2.94 14.07
CA ALA A 72 -15.10 3.87 13.88
C ALA A 72 -16.19 3.33 12.93
N GLY A 73 -15.98 2.14 12.34
CA GLY A 73 -16.94 1.52 11.43
C GLY A 73 -16.92 2.08 10.01
N GLU A 74 -15.82 2.71 9.59
CA GLU A 74 -15.69 3.14 8.20
C GLU A 74 -15.86 1.95 7.25
N PRO A 75 -16.70 2.09 6.20
CA PRO A 75 -16.96 1.01 5.28
C PRO A 75 -15.68 0.58 4.53
N ALA A 76 -15.27 -0.65 4.74
CA ALA A 76 -14.16 -1.30 4.03
C ALA A 76 -14.55 -2.74 3.68
N ASP A 77 -13.99 -3.25 2.59
CA ASP A 77 -14.15 -4.63 2.16
C ASP A 77 -12.86 -5.41 2.41
N LEU A 78 -11.71 -4.75 2.27
CA LEU A 78 -10.38 -5.29 2.53
C LEU A 78 -9.58 -4.28 3.37
N VAL A 79 -8.92 -4.78 4.42
CA VAL A 79 -8.02 -3.99 5.28
C VAL A 79 -6.61 -4.52 5.12
N MET A 80 -5.64 -3.62 4.88
CA MET A 80 -4.24 -3.95 4.64
C MET A 80 -3.35 -3.08 5.53
N THR A 81 -2.70 -3.70 6.52
CA THR A 81 -1.84 -3.03 7.49
C THR A 81 -0.76 -3.98 8.02
N SER A 82 -0.01 -3.61 9.06
CA SER A 82 0.92 -4.54 9.67
C SER A 82 0.19 -5.79 10.21
N SER A 83 0.86 -6.94 10.18
CA SER A 83 0.30 -8.20 10.72
C SER A 83 -0.14 -8.05 12.18
N ALA A 84 0.61 -7.28 12.99
CA ALA A 84 0.20 -6.94 14.35
C ALA A 84 -1.12 -6.13 14.39
N GLY A 85 -1.29 -5.19 13.43
CA GLY A 85 -2.51 -4.41 13.27
C GLY A 85 -3.70 -5.28 12.87
N ILE A 86 -3.54 -6.17 11.89
CA ILE A 86 -4.58 -7.14 11.50
C ILE A 86 -5.01 -8.00 12.70
N LYS A 87 -4.04 -8.56 13.46
CA LYS A 87 -4.33 -9.36 14.66
C LYS A 87 -5.08 -8.56 15.74
N ALA A 88 -4.75 -7.30 15.91
CA ALA A 88 -5.46 -6.43 16.86
C ALA A 88 -6.91 -6.16 16.41
N LEU A 89 -7.14 -5.91 15.11
CA LEU A 89 -8.47 -5.71 14.54
C LEU A 89 -9.30 -7.00 14.55
N ALA A 90 -8.69 -8.15 14.32
CA ALA A 90 -9.37 -9.45 14.40
C ALA A 90 -9.88 -9.75 15.83
N LYS A 91 -9.10 -9.41 16.87
CA LYS A 91 -9.56 -9.51 18.27
C LYS A 91 -10.78 -8.63 18.57
N GLN A 92 -10.99 -7.57 17.81
CA GLN A 92 -12.15 -6.68 17.90
C GLN A 92 -13.30 -7.12 16.98
N ASN A 93 -13.18 -8.26 16.28
CA ASN A 93 -14.10 -8.74 15.26
C ASN A 93 -14.33 -7.72 14.11
N ALA A 94 -13.37 -6.86 13.83
CA ALA A 94 -13.47 -5.87 12.76
C ALA A 94 -13.02 -6.43 11.40
N VAL A 95 -12.09 -7.39 11.42
CA VAL A 95 -11.66 -8.18 10.26
C VAL A 95 -11.74 -9.66 10.57
N VAL A 96 -11.75 -10.50 9.53
CA VAL A 96 -11.67 -11.96 9.70
C VAL A 96 -10.34 -12.35 10.33
N ALA A 97 -10.32 -13.46 11.08
CA ALA A 97 -9.12 -13.91 11.79
C ALA A 97 -8.02 -14.45 10.84
N ASP A 98 -8.42 -14.94 9.68
CA ASP A 98 -7.50 -15.50 8.68
C ASP A 98 -6.82 -14.37 7.91
N GLU A 99 -5.66 -13.94 8.42
CA GLU A 99 -4.83 -12.97 7.72
C GLU A 99 -4.07 -13.62 6.56
N VAL A 100 -3.93 -12.87 5.47
CA VAL A 100 -3.05 -13.22 4.35
C VAL A 100 -1.80 -12.35 4.43
N VAL A 101 -0.66 -12.96 4.70
CA VAL A 101 0.63 -12.26 4.69
C VAL A 101 0.96 -11.86 3.26
N ILE A 102 1.19 -10.56 3.05
CA ILE A 102 1.56 -10.00 1.74
C ILE A 102 3.07 -10.03 1.56
N GLY A 103 3.81 -9.64 2.61
CA GLY A 103 5.26 -9.61 2.58
C GLY A 103 5.87 -8.86 3.74
N LYS A 104 7.17 -8.62 3.63
CA LYS A 104 7.96 -7.89 4.61
C LYS A 104 8.45 -6.58 4.02
N MET A 105 8.57 -5.57 4.86
CA MET A 105 9.09 -4.28 4.48
C MET A 105 10.21 -3.86 5.40
N ARG A 106 11.27 -3.31 4.82
CA ARG A 106 12.44 -2.76 5.51
C ARG A 106 12.43 -1.24 5.44
N LEU A 107 13.08 -0.60 6.40
CA LEU A 107 13.35 0.84 6.34
C LEU A 107 14.38 1.13 5.27
N GLY A 108 14.21 2.29 4.63
CA GLY A 108 15.12 2.80 3.62
C GLY A 108 15.48 4.25 3.85
N VAL A 109 16.49 4.70 3.10
CA VAL A 109 16.98 6.07 3.09
C VAL A 109 16.59 6.73 1.78
N ALA A 110 16.02 7.93 1.86
CA ALA A 110 15.81 8.84 0.74
C ALA A 110 16.83 9.97 0.79
N ILE A 111 17.33 10.33 -0.38
CA ILE A 111 18.10 11.54 -0.64
C ILE A 111 17.40 12.35 -1.73
N ARG A 112 17.72 13.63 -1.88
CA ARG A 112 17.22 14.39 -3.02
C ARG A 112 17.76 13.81 -4.33
N THR A 113 16.93 13.80 -5.36
CA THR A 113 17.39 13.40 -6.71
C THR A 113 18.64 14.20 -7.13
N GLY A 114 19.68 13.48 -7.55
CA GLY A 114 20.97 14.05 -7.95
C GLY A 114 21.97 14.27 -6.80
N ALA A 115 21.59 14.05 -5.55
CA ALA A 115 22.54 14.05 -4.43
C ALA A 115 23.41 12.78 -4.45
N ALA A 116 24.61 12.86 -3.86
CA ALA A 116 25.51 11.72 -3.74
C ALA A 116 24.90 10.63 -2.86
N THR A 117 24.94 9.39 -3.33
CA THR A 117 24.44 8.24 -2.58
C THR A 117 25.33 7.97 -1.37
N PRO A 118 24.79 7.94 -0.15
CA PRO A 118 25.55 7.64 1.05
C PRO A 118 25.96 6.17 1.12
N ASP A 119 27.02 5.88 1.86
CA ASP A 119 27.38 4.52 2.21
C ASP A 119 26.47 4.00 3.33
N LEU A 120 25.73 2.91 3.04
CA LEU A 120 24.81 2.24 3.96
C LEU A 120 25.26 0.79 4.25
N SER A 121 26.55 0.48 4.05
CA SER A 121 27.07 -0.88 4.14
C SER A 121 27.18 -1.40 5.57
N SER A 122 27.22 -0.52 6.57
CA SER A 122 27.39 -0.91 7.98
C SER A 122 26.67 0.02 8.95
N ALA A 123 26.57 -0.41 10.21
CA ALA A 123 26.03 0.39 11.30
C ALA A 123 26.87 1.66 11.53
N GLU A 124 28.20 1.58 11.35
CA GLU A 124 29.13 2.70 11.52
C GLU A 124 28.93 3.75 10.43
N THR A 125 28.76 3.35 9.16
CA THR A 125 28.49 4.29 8.06
C THR A 125 27.13 4.92 8.19
N LEU A 126 26.09 4.17 8.61
CA LEU A 126 24.79 4.73 8.95
C LEU A 126 24.87 5.74 10.10
N LYS A 127 25.60 5.41 11.17
CA LYS A 127 25.84 6.34 12.29
C LYS A 127 26.50 7.62 11.83
N ALA A 128 27.55 7.53 11.02
CA ALA A 128 28.25 8.69 10.45
C ALA A 128 27.31 9.55 9.59
N LEU A 129 26.48 8.93 8.73
CA LEU A 129 25.48 9.62 7.94
C LEU A 129 24.49 10.39 8.82
N LEU A 130 23.94 9.72 9.86
CA LEU A 130 22.98 10.33 10.79
C LEU A 130 23.59 11.51 11.55
N LEU A 131 24.86 11.43 11.95
CA LEU A 131 25.53 12.52 12.66
C LEU A 131 25.87 13.69 11.74
N SER A 132 26.26 13.44 10.49
CA SER A 132 26.68 14.47 9.53
C SER A 132 25.55 15.19 8.82
N ALA A 133 24.36 14.58 8.70
CA ALA A 133 23.21 15.20 8.06
C ALA A 133 22.73 16.44 8.84
N ASP A 134 22.41 17.55 8.14
CA ASP A 134 21.92 18.79 8.77
C ASP A 134 20.53 18.61 9.35
N LYS A 135 19.62 18.00 8.58
CA LYS A 135 18.24 17.68 8.99
C LYS A 135 17.83 16.30 8.50
N ILE A 136 17.11 15.60 9.33
CA ILE A 136 16.68 14.23 9.08
C ILE A 136 15.17 14.15 9.17
N ALA A 137 14.49 13.82 8.05
CA ALA A 137 13.07 13.59 8.03
C ALA A 137 12.77 12.12 8.35
N TYR A 138 11.87 11.87 9.30
CA TYR A 138 11.39 10.51 9.59
C TYR A 138 9.99 10.53 10.23
N ILE A 139 9.35 9.36 10.23
CA ILE A 139 8.00 9.23 10.78
C ILE A 139 8.02 9.47 12.28
N ASP A 140 7.13 10.34 12.77
CA ASP A 140 6.92 10.59 14.19
C ASP A 140 6.69 9.27 14.93
N PRO A 141 7.54 8.90 15.91
CA PRO A 141 7.39 7.67 16.69
C PRO A 141 6.02 7.56 17.40
N ASN A 142 5.41 8.70 17.71
CA ASN A 142 4.10 8.80 18.38
C ASN A 142 2.94 9.02 17.39
N GLY A 143 3.23 9.13 16.09
CA GLY A 143 2.27 9.44 15.04
C GLY A 143 1.41 8.25 14.58
N GLY A 144 1.55 7.06 15.19
CA GLY A 144 0.78 5.86 14.87
C GLY A 144 1.28 5.05 13.68
N GLY A 145 2.36 5.46 13.01
CA GLY A 145 3.02 4.71 11.95
C GLY A 145 3.94 3.61 12.50
N THR A 146 4.32 2.65 11.64
CA THR A 146 5.23 1.56 12.03
C THR A 146 6.71 1.94 11.89
N ALA A 147 7.06 2.81 10.94
CA ALA A 147 8.44 3.19 10.65
C ALA A 147 9.07 4.01 11.76
N GLY A 148 8.32 4.94 12.37
CA GLY A 148 8.82 5.81 13.44
C GLY A 148 9.35 5.04 14.65
N PRO A 149 8.54 4.19 15.30
CA PRO A 149 8.99 3.38 16.41
C PRO A 149 10.13 2.41 16.06
N ALA A 150 10.16 1.91 14.81
CA ALA A 150 11.26 1.07 14.34
C ALA A 150 12.57 1.88 14.22
N PHE A 151 12.51 3.08 13.64
CA PHE A 151 13.68 3.94 13.50
C PHE A 151 14.19 4.41 14.85
N GLU A 152 13.31 4.75 15.79
CA GLU A 152 13.67 5.13 17.15
C GLU A 152 14.53 4.06 17.87
N LYS A 153 14.14 2.78 17.74
CA LYS A 153 14.95 1.67 18.27
C LYS A 153 16.36 1.63 17.66
N ILE A 154 16.47 1.94 16.37
CA ILE A 154 17.77 2.01 15.67
C ILE A 154 18.60 3.18 16.23
N LEU A 155 18.00 4.36 16.40
CA LEU A 155 18.69 5.52 16.95
C LEU A 155 19.26 5.23 18.35
N VAL A 156 18.46 4.58 19.20
CA VAL A 156 18.88 4.16 20.54
C VAL A 156 20.02 3.15 20.46
N SER A 157 19.91 2.13 19.59
CA SER A 157 20.94 1.10 19.43
C SER A 157 22.28 1.64 18.94
N LEU A 158 22.25 2.69 18.10
CA LEU A 158 23.44 3.38 17.59
C LEU A 158 24.00 4.43 18.56
N GLY A 159 23.24 4.76 19.63
CA GLY A 159 23.63 5.80 20.60
C GLY A 159 23.63 7.20 19.99
N VAL A 160 22.69 7.50 19.08
CA VAL A 160 22.60 8.79 18.38
C VAL A 160 21.24 9.49 18.53
N ALA A 161 20.33 8.96 19.36
CA ALA A 161 18.97 9.45 19.48
C ALA A 161 18.91 10.97 19.73
N ASP A 162 19.57 11.47 20.76
CA ASP A 162 19.56 12.91 21.11
C ASP A 162 20.07 13.79 19.97
N ALA A 163 21.17 13.36 19.32
CA ALA A 163 21.76 14.11 18.20
C ALA A 163 20.84 14.16 16.98
N VAL A 164 20.05 13.12 16.73
CA VAL A 164 19.08 13.06 15.64
C VAL A 164 17.81 13.82 16.00
N HIS A 165 17.30 13.70 17.23
CA HIS A 165 16.13 14.44 17.69
C HIS A 165 16.33 15.96 17.57
N ALA A 166 17.53 16.47 17.87
CA ALA A 166 17.84 17.90 17.77
C ALA A 166 17.70 18.47 16.35
N LYS A 167 17.67 17.63 15.32
CA LYS A 167 17.59 18.02 13.90
C LYS A 167 16.50 17.27 13.13
N ALA A 168 15.54 16.71 13.86
CA ALA A 168 14.43 15.95 13.30
C ALA A 168 13.42 16.85 12.54
N VAL A 169 12.96 16.35 11.41
CA VAL A 169 11.78 16.82 10.69
C VAL A 169 10.76 15.69 10.73
N LEU A 170 9.82 15.77 11.66
CA LEU A 170 8.84 14.69 11.87
C LEU A 170 7.68 14.81 10.89
N GLY A 171 7.27 13.68 10.32
CA GLY A 171 6.09 13.54 9.48
C GLY A 171 5.21 12.38 9.94
N LYS A 172 3.94 12.41 9.56
CA LYS A 172 2.97 11.34 9.88
C LYS A 172 2.91 10.25 8.82
N THR A 173 3.32 10.56 7.58
CA THR A 173 3.22 9.70 6.40
C THR A 173 4.53 9.69 5.61
N GLY A 174 4.78 8.61 4.87
CA GLY A 174 5.95 8.55 3.97
C GLY A 174 5.95 9.66 2.92
N LYS A 175 4.76 10.08 2.45
CA LYS A 175 4.62 11.22 1.54
C LYS A 175 5.16 12.52 2.13
N GLU A 176 4.95 12.78 3.42
CA GLU A 176 5.51 13.94 4.10
C GLU A 176 7.03 13.86 4.20
N ILE A 177 7.58 12.65 4.45
CA ILE A 177 9.03 12.44 4.46
C ILE A 177 9.64 12.71 3.08
N VAL A 178 9.03 12.14 2.02
CA VAL A 178 9.43 12.41 0.63
C VAL A 178 9.39 13.90 0.32
N THR A 179 8.31 14.59 0.70
CA THR A 179 8.15 16.03 0.48
C THR A 179 9.23 16.84 1.20
N ALA A 180 9.56 16.50 2.43
CA ALA A 180 10.59 17.19 3.20
C ALA A 180 11.98 17.09 2.56
N VAL A 181 12.33 15.91 2.01
CA VAL A 181 13.60 15.70 1.30
C VAL A 181 13.58 16.36 -0.08
N ALA A 182 12.53 16.18 -0.86
CA ALA A 182 12.40 16.75 -2.20
C ALA A 182 12.48 18.28 -2.19
N SER A 183 11.84 18.94 -1.22
CA SER A 183 11.86 20.40 -1.06
C SER A 183 13.16 20.94 -0.45
N GLY A 184 14.03 20.09 0.09
CA GLY A 184 15.24 20.46 0.80
C GLY A 184 15.05 20.89 2.25
N ASN A 185 13.88 20.67 2.82
CA ASN A 185 13.65 20.86 4.24
C ASN A 185 14.37 19.81 5.10
N ALA A 186 14.75 18.68 4.51
CA ALA A 186 15.62 17.68 5.11
C ALA A 186 16.70 17.21 4.12
N THR A 187 17.89 16.88 4.65
CA THR A 187 19.01 16.37 3.86
C THR A 187 18.78 14.92 3.45
N ILE A 188 18.24 14.12 4.37
CA ILE A 188 17.89 12.72 4.18
C ILE A 188 16.53 12.42 4.81
N GLY A 189 15.87 11.37 4.31
CA GLY A 189 14.60 10.91 4.85
C GLY A 189 14.60 9.42 5.13
N MET A 190 13.88 8.99 6.16
CA MET A 190 13.75 7.59 6.54
C MET A 190 12.31 7.20 6.76
N THR A 191 11.87 6.20 6.01
CA THR A 191 10.56 5.55 6.14
C THR A 191 10.61 4.15 5.54
N GLN A 192 9.48 3.51 5.36
CA GLN A 192 9.39 2.20 4.68
C GLN A 192 9.85 2.35 3.21
N ALA A 193 10.65 1.40 2.73
CA ALA A 193 11.28 1.50 1.41
C ALA A 193 10.27 1.67 0.26
N SER A 194 9.09 1.02 0.34
CA SER A 194 8.06 1.14 -0.70
C SER A 194 7.47 2.55 -0.85
N GLU A 195 7.62 3.40 0.15
CA GLU A 195 7.19 4.80 0.11
C GLU A 195 8.26 5.70 -0.55
N LEU A 196 9.47 5.18 -0.75
CA LEU A 196 10.61 5.88 -1.33
C LEU A 196 10.91 5.46 -2.77
N VAL A 197 10.71 4.16 -3.08
CA VAL A 197 10.98 3.60 -4.41
C VAL A 197 10.04 4.24 -5.44
N GLY A 198 10.64 4.92 -6.43
CA GLY A 198 9.90 5.61 -7.49
C GLY A 198 9.23 6.92 -7.08
N ALA A 199 9.43 7.40 -5.84
CA ALA A 199 8.85 8.65 -5.39
C ALA A 199 9.49 9.87 -6.07
N ASN A 200 8.66 10.84 -6.47
CA ASN A 200 9.11 12.02 -7.20
C ASN A 200 9.96 12.96 -6.33
N GLY A 201 11.06 13.47 -6.91
CA GLY A 201 11.95 14.45 -6.28
C GLY A 201 12.97 13.87 -5.30
N VAL A 202 12.90 12.57 -5.04
CA VAL A 202 13.86 11.84 -4.22
C VAL A 202 14.45 10.64 -4.97
N ALA A 203 15.61 10.18 -4.53
CA ALA A 203 16.19 8.90 -4.92
C ALA A 203 16.19 7.97 -3.70
N PHE A 204 15.79 6.73 -3.89
CA PHE A 204 15.98 5.67 -2.90
C PHE A 204 17.47 5.32 -2.84
N ALA A 205 18.14 5.73 -1.77
CA ALA A 205 19.58 5.53 -1.61
C ALA A 205 19.95 4.09 -1.22
N GLY A 206 19.00 3.35 -0.66
CA GLY A 206 19.20 1.97 -0.22
C GLY A 206 18.45 1.66 1.07
N TYR A 207 18.49 0.39 1.44
CA TYR A 207 18.00 -0.07 2.75
C TYR A 207 18.99 0.29 3.84
N LEU A 208 18.52 0.39 5.07
CA LEU A 208 19.40 0.42 6.23
C LEU A 208 20.23 -0.87 6.30
N PRO A 209 21.43 -0.85 6.90
CA PRO A 209 22.25 -2.05 7.07
C PRO A 209 21.47 -3.18 7.73
N ASP A 210 21.66 -4.42 7.30
CA ASP A 210 20.88 -5.59 7.78
C ASP A 210 20.94 -5.76 9.30
N THR A 211 22.07 -5.43 9.93
CA THR A 211 22.24 -5.48 11.40
C THR A 211 21.38 -4.46 12.14
N GLN A 212 20.90 -3.42 11.45
CA GLN A 212 20.06 -2.35 12.02
C GLN A 212 18.64 -2.37 11.45
N ASN A 213 18.40 -3.13 10.38
CA ASN A 213 17.13 -3.05 9.66
C ASN A 213 16.06 -3.93 10.28
N LEU A 214 15.14 -3.28 11.00
CA LEU A 214 13.96 -3.95 11.55
C LEU A 214 12.94 -4.19 10.44
N THR A 215 12.57 -5.44 10.25
CA THR A 215 11.58 -5.86 9.25
C THR A 215 10.17 -5.82 9.84
N THR A 216 9.23 -5.18 9.14
CA THR A 216 7.81 -5.21 9.48
C THR A 216 7.08 -6.15 8.54
N VAL A 217 6.32 -7.10 9.09
CA VAL A 217 5.42 -7.98 8.33
C VAL A 217 4.10 -7.27 8.11
N TYR A 218 3.60 -7.29 6.88
CA TYR A 218 2.34 -6.70 6.48
C TYR A 218 1.40 -7.75 5.92
N SER A 219 0.13 -7.62 6.27
CA SER A 219 -0.93 -8.56 5.92
C SER A 219 -2.19 -7.85 5.46
N ALA A 220 -3.07 -8.61 4.87
CA ALA A 220 -4.42 -8.23 4.49
C ALA A 220 -5.44 -9.15 5.16
N ALA A 221 -6.63 -8.62 5.46
CA ALA A 221 -7.77 -9.40 5.90
C ALA A 221 -9.07 -8.78 5.39
N LEU A 222 -10.07 -9.60 5.12
CA LEU A 222 -11.41 -9.14 4.78
C LEU A 222 -12.06 -8.46 5.98
N ALA A 223 -12.75 -7.36 5.75
CA ALA A 223 -13.56 -6.74 6.80
C ALA A 223 -14.79 -7.61 7.10
N THR A 224 -15.11 -7.80 8.40
CA THR A 224 -16.28 -8.63 8.80
C THR A 224 -17.61 -8.04 8.35
N ARG A 225 -17.66 -6.71 8.14
CA ARG A 225 -18.84 -5.97 7.66
C ARG A 225 -18.76 -5.62 6.17
N SER A 226 -17.95 -6.37 5.40
CA SER A 226 -17.86 -6.14 3.95
C SER A 226 -19.22 -6.36 3.28
N ASN A 227 -19.61 -5.41 2.43
CA ASN A 227 -20.78 -5.54 1.56
C ASN A 227 -20.46 -6.29 0.26
N ASN A 228 -19.17 -6.46 -0.05
CA ASN A 228 -18.71 -7.09 -1.29
C ASN A 228 -17.56 -8.12 -1.04
N PRO A 229 -17.76 -9.10 -0.13
CA PRO A 229 -16.70 -10.01 0.31
C PRO A 229 -16.14 -10.88 -0.82
N LYS A 230 -16.97 -11.27 -1.80
CA LYS A 230 -16.50 -12.08 -2.95
C LYS A 230 -15.55 -11.29 -3.85
N ALA A 231 -15.87 -10.02 -4.14
CA ALA A 231 -15.00 -9.18 -4.95
C ALA A 231 -13.72 -8.80 -4.19
N ALA A 232 -13.82 -8.57 -2.87
CA ALA A 232 -12.66 -8.33 -2.02
C ALA A 232 -11.71 -9.54 -1.97
N SER A 233 -12.25 -10.78 -1.85
CA SER A 233 -11.46 -12.01 -1.96
C SER A 233 -10.78 -12.12 -3.33
N ALA A 234 -11.51 -11.86 -4.42
CA ALA A 234 -10.95 -11.91 -5.76
C ALA A 234 -9.82 -10.87 -5.97
N PHE A 235 -9.94 -9.68 -5.35
CA PHE A 235 -8.86 -8.70 -5.38
C PHE A 235 -7.65 -9.15 -4.54
N LEU A 236 -7.88 -9.72 -3.36
CA LEU A 236 -6.83 -10.27 -2.52
C LEU A 236 -6.06 -11.41 -3.22
N GLU A 237 -6.78 -12.32 -3.90
CA GLU A 237 -6.18 -13.35 -4.73
C GLU A 237 -5.35 -12.75 -5.88
N PHE A 238 -5.83 -11.67 -6.50
CA PHE A 238 -5.08 -10.97 -7.56
C PHE A 238 -3.81 -10.31 -7.00
N VAL A 239 -3.90 -9.66 -5.84
CA VAL A 239 -2.76 -9.07 -5.11
C VAL A 239 -1.69 -10.12 -4.80
N THR A 240 -2.07 -11.32 -4.42
CA THR A 240 -1.15 -12.43 -4.08
C THR A 240 -0.76 -13.31 -5.27
N SER A 241 -1.31 -13.05 -6.46
CA SER A 241 -0.93 -13.74 -7.70
C SER A 241 0.52 -13.43 -8.12
N PRO A 242 1.10 -14.18 -9.08
CA PRO A 242 2.41 -13.85 -9.64
C PRO A 242 2.53 -12.42 -10.16
N ILE A 243 1.46 -11.89 -10.78
CA ILE A 243 1.39 -10.49 -11.26
C ILE A 243 1.43 -9.53 -10.07
N GLY A 244 0.61 -9.78 -9.05
CA GLY A 244 0.57 -8.94 -7.87
C GLY A 244 1.90 -8.94 -7.12
N THR A 245 2.45 -10.11 -6.85
CA THR A 245 3.73 -10.23 -6.12
C THR A 245 4.90 -9.59 -6.88
N ASP A 246 4.90 -9.60 -8.22
CA ASP A 246 5.91 -8.87 -9.01
C ASP A 246 5.80 -7.35 -8.80
N GLN A 247 4.59 -6.78 -8.78
CA GLN A 247 4.40 -5.35 -8.51
C GLN A 247 4.86 -4.98 -7.10
N PHE A 248 4.59 -5.81 -6.11
CA PHE A 248 5.08 -5.59 -4.75
C PHE A 248 6.61 -5.64 -4.69
N ARG A 249 7.28 -6.60 -5.35
CA ARG A 249 8.75 -6.64 -5.42
C ARG A 249 9.32 -5.38 -6.07
N ARG A 250 8.72 -4.92 -7.18
CA ARG A 250 9.13 -3.67 -7.85
C ARG A 250 8.99 -2.45 -6.94
N ALA A 251 8.01 -2.46 -6.05
CA ALA A 251 7.81 -1.43 -5.03
C ALA A 251 8.72 -1.61 -3.79
N GLY A 252 9.73 -2.48 -3.83
CA GLY A 252 10.71 -2.64 -2.75
C GLY A 252 10.29 -3.59 -1.62
N TRP A 253 9.31 -4.46 -1.86
CA TRP A 253 8.88 -5.46 -0.88
C TRP A 253 9.72 -6.72 -0.94
N ASP A 254 9.93 -7.30 0.24
CA ASP A 254 10.48 -8.64 0.40
C ASP A 254 9.31 -9.64 0.48
N ILE A 255 9.15 -10.42 -0.61
CA ILE A 255 8.05 -11.39 -0.78
C ILE A 255 8.67 -12.78 -0.73
N GLU A 256 8.54 -13.45 0.40
CA GLU A 256 8.85 -14.88 0.54
C GLU A 256 7.75 -15.70 -0.16
N ARG A 257 8.18 -16.71 -0.90
CA ARG A 257 7.27 -17.71 -1.50
C ARG A 257 7.21 -18.96 -0.63
#